data_33234f826df7da722f3b8879dd7dac44
#
_entry.id   33234f826df7da722f3b8879dd7dac44
#
_cell.length_a   1.000
_cell.length_b   1.000
_cell.length_c   1.000
_cell.angle_alpha   90.00
_cell.angle_beta   90.00
_cell.angle_gamma   90.00
#
_symmetry.space_group_name_H-M   'P 1'
#
loop_
_entity.id
_entity.type
_entity.pdbx_description
1 polymer ?
#
loop_
_entity_poly.entity_id
_entity_poly.type
_entity_poly.pdbx_seq_one_letter_code
_entity_poly.pdbx_strand_id
1 'polypeptide(L)'
;VSIVAVDDDNNILADVIGFVPAGRVDEKSKFEKIDYHRFIEQGKVIACGDMVVDYSVIEDFVFDVEAKYGCKVVSIGYDRWNALSSAQKWSKKYTTVEIRQHSDTLHPPTKLLSEKIESGEFRYEKNTMLEINFENARCTFDTNNNRYVTKKKSTGKVDMVVALIDAMYLVQQDIIFNDRDFVVQFI
;
A
#
# COMPACT_ATOMS: atom_id res chain seq x y z
N VAL A 1 -2.26 -1.82 4.11
CA VAL A 1 -3.00 -0.71 3.49
C VAL A 1 -2.04 0.44 3.24
N SER A 2 -2.08 1.03 2.06
CA SER A 2 -1.33 2.23 1.72
C SER A 2 -2.31 3.37 1.42
N ILE A 3 -1.99 4.56 1.90
CA ILE A 3 -2.75 5.79 1.70
C ILE A 3 -1.82 6.74 0.97
N VAL A 4 -2.25 7.26 -0.18
CA VAL A 4 -1.45 8.14 -1.01
C VAL A 4 -2.26 9.38 -1.40
N ALA A 5 -1.63 10.53 -1.27
CA ALA A 5 -2.15 11.80 -1.76
C ALA A 5 -1.10 12.49 -2.65
N VAL A 6 -1.56 13.37 -3.51
CA VAL A 6 -0.70 14.25 -4.31
C VAL A 6 -0.93 15.69 -3.83
N ASP A 7 0.13 16.41 -3.49
CA ASP A 7 0.03 17.82 -3.10
C ASP A 7 0.10 18.77 -4.32
N ASP A 8 -0.09 20.07 -4.07
CA ASP A 8 -0.07 21.12 -5.11
C ASP A 8 1.23 21.18 -5.91
N ASP A 9 2.34 20.71 -5.32
CA ASP A 9 3.66 20.67 -5.95
C ASP A 9 3.94 19.35 -6.66
N ASN A 10 2.92 18.47 -6.81
CA ASN A 10 3.04 17.11 -7.34
C ASN A 10 3.93 16.16 -6.50
N ASN A 11 4.16 16.45 -5.23
CA ASN A 11 4.78 15.49 -4.35
C ASN A 11 3.79 14.40 -3.97
N ILE A 12 4.29 13.20 -3.83
CA ILE A 12 3.55 12.06 -3.30
C ILE A 12 3.66 12.08 -1.77
N LEU A 13 2.53 12.13 -1.10
CA LEU A 13 2.42 11.99 0.35
C LEU A 13 1.86 10.61 0.66
N ALA A 14 2.58 9.81 1.46
CA ALA A 14 2.18 8.44 1.74
C ALA A 14 2.16 8.13 3.24
N ASP A 15 1.15 7.37 3.67
CA ASP A 15 1.16 6.63 4.94
C ASP A 15 0.81 5.17 4.67
N VAL A 16 1.52 4.26 5.35
CA VAL A 16 1.36 2.82 5.11
C VAL A 16 1.22 2.09 6.43
N ILE A 17 0.12 1.38 6.61
CA ILE A 17 -0.22 0.64 7.82
C ILE A 17 -0.21 -0.86 7.53
N GLY A 18 0.54 -1.61 8.34
CA GLY A 18 0.54 -3.07 8.31
C GLY A 18 -0.60 -3.66 9.15
N PHE A 19 -1.04 -4.86 8.80
CA PHE A 19 -1.98 -5.65 9.60
C PHE A 19 -1.39 -7.02 9.84
N VAL A 20 -1.46 -7.51 11.07
CA VAL A 20 -0.88 -8.79 11.50
C VAL A 20 -1.86 -9.55 12.39
N PRO A 21 -1.96 -10.88 12.26
CA PRO A 21 -2.76 -11.68 13.19
C PRO A 21 -2.28 -11.52 14.63
N ALA A 22 -3.15 -11.11 15.54
CA ALA A 22 -2.79 -10.82 16.93
C ALA A 22 -2.21 -12.06 17.65
N GLY A 23 -2.80 -13.24 17.44
CA GLY A 23 -2.33 -14.50 18.05
C GLY A 23 -1.00 -15.00 17.47
N ARG A 24 -0.48 -14.38 16.41
CA ARG A 24 0.78 -14.79 15.77
C ARG A 24 1.88 -13.75 15.82
N VAL A 25 1.72 -12.68 16.58
CA VAL A 25 2.70 -11.57 16.65
C VAL A 25 4.07 -12.08 17.08
N ASP A 26 4.14 -12.88 18.16
CA ASP A 26 5.40 -13.43 18.69
C ASP A 26 6.08 -14.40 17.72
N GLU A 27 5.29 -15.31 17.13
CA GLU A 27 5.78 -16.26 16.14
C GLU A 27 6.38 -15.54 14.93
N LYS A 28 5.63 -14.56 14.39
CA LYS A 28 6.05 -13.78 13.23
C LYS A 28 7.26 -12.91 13.54
N SER A 29 7.31 -12.31 14.72
CA SER A 29 8.46 -11.49 15.16
C SER A 29 9.75 -12.31 15.15
N LYS A 30 9.71 -13.54 15.66
CA LYS A 30 10.85 -14.44 15.66
C LYS A 30 11.23 -14.93 14.26
N PHE A 31 10.23 -15.37 13.48
CA PHE A 31 10.47 -15.94 12.15
C PHE A 31 10.96 -14.91 11.14
N GLU A 32 10.33 -13.74 11.11
CA GLU A 32 10.62 -12.67 10.17
C GLU A 32 11.75 -11.73 10.65
N LYS A 33 12.18 -11.88 11.90
CA LYS A 33 13.19 -11.02 12.58
C LYS A 33 12.78 -9.55 12.58
N ILE A 34 11.49 -9.30 12.79
CA ILE A 34 10.87 -7.99 12.84
C ILE A 34 10.20 -7.82 14.19
N ASP A 35 10.50 -6.75 14.92
CA ASP A 35 9.85 -6.43 16.19
C ASP A 35 8.46 -5.84 15.95
N TYR A 36 7.48 -6.73 15.73
CA TYR A 36 6.10 -6.33 15.50
C TYR A 36 5.49 -5.62 16.70
N HIS A 37 5.86 -5.95 17.94
CA HIS A 37 5.35 -5.28 19.13
C HIS A 37 5.68 -3.79 19.10
N ARG A 38 6.92 -3.45 18.80
CA ARG A 38 7.37 -2.06 18.65
C ARG A 38 6.57 -1.32 17.57
N PHE A 39 6.31 -1.94 16.42
CA PHE A 39 5.56 -1.28 15.34
C PHE A 39 4.07 -1.15 15.65
N ILE A 40 3.50 -2.06 16.46
CA ILE A 40 2.13 -1.94 17.00
C ILE A 40 2.06 -0.76 17.98
N GLU A 41 3.00 -0.64 18.91
CA GLU A 41 3.08 0.50 19.85
C GLU A 41 3.22 1.84 19.12
N GLN A 42 3.95 1.87 18.01
CA GLN A 42 4.12 3.06 17.15
C GLN A 42 2.91 3.35 16.24
N GLY A 43 1.88 2.50 16.24
CA GLY A 43 0.71 2.64 15.38
C GLY A 43 0.99 2.42 13.88
N LYS A 44 2.13 1.81 13.52
CA LYS A 44 2.48 1.50 12.13
C LYS A 44 2.05 0.10 11.72
N VAL A 45 1.65 -0.72 12.68
CA VAL A 45 1.04 -2.04 12.50
C VAL A 45 -0.17 -2.17 13.41
N ILE A 46 -1.25 -2.74 12.90
CA ILE A 46 -2.46 -3.08 13.67
C ILE A 46 -2.51 -4.59 13.83
N ALA A 47 -2.53 -5.06 15.07
CA ALA A 47 -2.78 -6.45 15.39
C ALA A 47 -4.29 -6.71 15.44
N CYS A 48 -4.79 -7.66 14.64
CA CYS A 48 -6.21 -7.96 14.58
C CYS A 48 -6.49 -9.42 14.22
N GLY A 49 -7.63 -9.93 14.64
CA GLY A 49 -7.95 -11.35 14.54
C GLY A 49 -7.08 -12.19 15.47
N ASP A 50 -7.10 -13.49 15.30
CA ASP A 50 -6.27 -14.43 16.08
C ASP A 50 -5.19 -15.07 15.19
N MET A 51 -5.48 -16.19 14.53
CA MET A 51 -4.52 -16.92 13.67
C MET A 51 -4.45 -16.32 12.26
N VAL A 52 -5.46 -15.59 11.84
CA VAL A 52 -5.55 -14.87 10.56
C VAL A 52 -5.95 -13.42 10.81
N VAL A 53 -5.61 -12.53 9.90
CA VAL A 53 -6.03 -11.13 9.95
C VAL A 53 -7.55 -11.04 9.87
N ASP A 54 -8.17 -10.26 10.75
CA ASP A 54 -9.58 -9.93 10.68
C ASP A 54 -9.79 -8.79 9.66
N TYR A 55 -10.38 -9.14 8.54
CA TYR A 55 -10.62 -8.16 7.46
C TYR A 55 -11.64 -7.09 7.84
N SER A 56 -12.53 -7.34 8.82
CA SER A 56 -13.46 -6.31 9.29
C SER A 56 -12.73 -5.10 9.88
N VAL A 57 -11.61 -5.33 10.58
CA VAL A 57 -10.76 -4.26 11.13
C VAL A 57 -10.11 -3.44 10.01
N ILE A 58 -9.71 -4.09 8.90
CA ILE A 58 -9.19 -3.38 7.72
C ILE A 58 -10.31 -2.56 7.07
N GLU A 59 -11.50 -3.13 6.96
CA GLU A 59 -12.66 -2.46 6.38
C GLU A 59 -13.05 -1.21 7.17
N ASP A 60 -13.12 -1.32 8.49
CA ASP A 60 -13.40 -0.20 9.40
C ASP A 60 -12.30 0.87 9.31
N PHE A 61 -11.03 0.46 9.31
CA PHE A 61 -9.92 1.38 9.12
C PHE A 61 -10.06 2.20 7.82
N VAL A 62 -10.43 1.55 6.71
CA VAL A 62 -10.61 2.22 5.42
C VAL A 62 -11.81 3.18 5.46
N PHE A 63 -12.91 2.83 6.12
CA PHE A 63 -14.06 3.73 6.29
C PHE A 63 -13.75 4.95 7.16
N ASP A 64 -12.81 4.82 8.10
CA ASP A 64 -12.40 5.89 9.03
C ASP A 64 -11.33 6.81 8.45
N VAL A 65 -10.72 6.47 7.31
CA VAL A 65 -9.62 7.22 6.72
C VAL A 65 -9.98 8.70 6.49
N GLU A 66 -11.16 8.99 5.93
CA GLU A 66 -11.58 10.38 5.66
C GLU A 66 -11.60 11.22 6.93
N ALA A 67 -12.11 10.66 8.02
CA ALA A 67 -12.16 11.35 9.32
C ALA A 67 -10.76 11.46 9.95
N LYS A 68 -9.96 10.40 9.84
CA LYS A 68 -8.62 10.34 10.45
C LYS A 68 -7.63 11.29 9.79
N TYR A 69 -7.64 11.42 8.47
CA TYR A 69 -6.69 12.22 7.71
C TYR A 69 -7.25 13.57 7.25
N GLY A 70 -8.54 13.84 7.50
CA GLY A 70 -9.18 15.08 7.08
C GLY A 70 -9.26 15.24 5.55
N CYS A 71 -9.44 14.15 4.84
CA CYS A 71 -9.35 14.07 3.37
C CYS A 71 -10.61 13.44 2.77
N LYS A 72 -10.65 13.36 1.44
CA LYS A 72 -11.67 12.63 0.70
C LYS A 72 -11.04 11.45 -0.03
N VAL A 73 -11.61 10.25 0.16
CA VAL A 73 -11.23 9.07 -0.60
C VAL A 73 -11.79 9.16 -2.01
N VAL A 74 -10.93 9.15 -3.01
CA VAL A 74 -11.32 9.21 -4.43
C VAL A 74 -11.55 7.81 -4.99
N SER A 75 -10.59 6.90 -4.75
CA SER A 75 -10.69 5.52 -5.20
C SER A 75 -9.93 4.56 -4.29
N ILE A 76 -10.28 3.29 -4.33
CA ILE A 76 -9.65 2.21 -3.57
C ILE A 76 -9.20 1.14 -4.56
N GLY A 77 -7.89 0.88 -4.61
CA GLY A 77 -7.34 -0.25 -5.33
C GLY A 77 -7.33 -1.52 -4.49
N TYR A 78 -7.50 -2.67 -5.11
CA TYR A 78 -7.46 -3.93 -4.39
C TYR A 78 -6.94 -5.09 -5.25
N ASP A 79 -6.23 -6.02 -4.61
CA ASP A 79 -5.90 -7.31 -5.18
C ASP A 79 -7.09 -8.26 -5.06
N ARG A 80 -7.56 -8.77 -6.20
CA ARG A 80 -8.70 -9.68 -6.30
C ARG A 80 -8.63 -10.87 -5.37
N TRP A 81 -7.46 -11.45 -5.21
CA TRP A 81 -7.32 -12.73 -4.50
C TRP A 81 -7.62 -12.64 -3.00
N ASN A 82 -7.38 -11.48 -2.39
CA ASN A 82 -7.49 -11.32 -0.95
C ASN A 82 -8.58 -10.34 -0.51
N ALA A 83 -8.97 -9.39 -1.35
CA ALA A 83 -9.80 -8.28 -0.92
C ALA A 83 -11.13 -8.12 -1.69
N LEU A 84 -11.56 -9.11 -2.47
CA LEU A 84 -12.80 -9.01 -3.25
C LEU A 84 -14.03 -8.75 -2.37
N SER A 85 -14.16 -9.45 -1.25
CA SER A 85 -15.29 -9.28 -0.31
C SER A 85 -15.30 -7.88 0.30
N SER A 86 -14.14 -7.40 0.73
CA SER A 86 -13.98 -6.05 1.29
C SER A 86 -14.23 -4.98 0.23
N ALA A 87 -13.76 -5.18 -1.00
CA ALA A 87 -14.02 -4.28 -2.12
C ALA A 87 -15.52 -4.13 -2.42
N GLN A 88 -16.30 -5.21 -2.32
CA GLN A 88 -17.77 -5.15 -2.45
C GLN A 88 -18.44 -4.32 -1.35
N LYS A 89 -17.86 -4.27 -0.14
CA LYS A 89 -18.36 -3.41 0.94
C LYS A 89 -17.99 -1.96 0.68
N TRP A 90 -16.73 -1.68 0.31
CA TRP A 90 -16.25 -0.34 0.01
C TRP A 90 -16.93 0.28 -1.22
N SER A 91 -17.28 -0.54 -2.23
CA SER A 91 -17.97 -0.06 -3.45
C SER A 91 -19.33 0.58 -3.21
N LYS A 92 -19.91 0.39 -2.01
CA LYS A 92 -21.16 1.08 -1.61
C LYS A 92 -20.94 2.58 -1.36
N LYS A 93 -19.71 3.00 -1.08
CA LYS A 93 -19.37 4.39 -0.75
C LYS A 93 -18.29 4.97 -1.69
N TYR A 94 -17.36 4.15 -2.16
CA TYR A 94 -16.18 4.57 -2.89
C TYR A 94 -16.08 3.90 -4.27
N THR A 95 -15.38 4.52 -5.19
CA THR A 95 -14.94 3.86 -6.42
C THR A 95 -13.90 2.80 -6.07
N THR A 96 -14.10 1.56 -6.50
CA THR A 96 -13.15 0.45 -6.27
C THR A 96 -12.57 -0.04 -7.58
N VAL A 97 -11.26 -0.29 -7.63
CA VAL A 97 -10.52 -0.68 -8.82
C VAL A 97 -9.75 -1.96 -8.55
N GLU A 98 -10.02 -3.01 -9.32
CA GLU A 98 -9.22 -4.23 -9.28
C GLU A 98 -7.84 -3.98 -9.92
N ILE A 99 -6.77 -4.21 -9.18
CA ILE A 99 -5.40 -4.08 -9.67
C ILE A 99 -4.81 -5.46 -9.93
N ARG A 100 -4.53 -5.72 -11.20
CA ARG A 100 -3.94 -7.00 -11.60
C ARG A 100 -2.48 -7.06 -11.18
N GLN A 101 -2.11 -8.07 -10.41
CA GLN A 101 -0.75 -8.31 -9.96
C GLN A 101 0.11 -8.93 -11.08
N HIS A 102 0.22 -8.23 -12.20
CA HIS A 102 0.98 -8.63 -13.38
C HIS A 102 2.01 -7.56 -13.77
N SER A 103 3.10 -7.97 -14.41
CA SER A 103 4.23 -7.11 -14.74
C SER A 103 3.87 -5.90 -15.61
N ASP A 104 2.97 -6.06 -16.57
CA ASP A 104 2.50 -4.98 -17.45
C ASP A 104 1.71 -3.90 -16.68
N THR A 105 0.89 -4.33 -15.71
CA THR A 105 0.11 -3.43 -14.86
C THR A 105 0.99 -2.73 -13.82
N LEU A 106 1.95 -3.46 -13.23
CA LEU A 106 2.76 -2.95 -12.12
C LEU A 106 4.01 -2.19 -12.58
N HIS A 107 4.44 -2.31 -13.85
CA HIS A 107 5.60 -1.61 -14.36
C HIS A 107 5.47 -0.08 -14.30
N PRO A 108 4.42 0.54 -14.85
CA PRO A 108 4.28 1.99 -14.84
C PRO A 108 4.27 2.59 -13.43
N PRO A 109 3.46 2.09 -12.47
CA PRO A 109 3.47 2.64 -11.11
C PRO A 109 4.77 2.36 -10.35
N THR A 110 5.45 1.22 -10.59
CA THR A 110 6.78 0.96 -10.02
C THR A 110 7.80 1.97 -10.52
N LYS A 111 7.75 2.32 -11.80
CA LYS A 111 8.61 3.34 -12.41
C LYS A 111 8.31 4.71 -11.82
N LEU A 112 7.04 5.11 -11.76
CA LEU A 112 6.61 6.39 -11.20
C LEU A 112 7.07 6.55 -9.74
N LEU A 113 6.86 5.52 -8.89
CA LEU A 113 7.33 5.54 -7.51
C LEU A 113 8.86 5.72 -7.42
N SER A 114 9.63 5.00 -8.25
CA SER A 114 11.08 5.13 -8.31
C SER A 114 11.51 6.55 -8.66
N GLU A 115 10.91 7.14 -9.70
CA GLU A 115 11.18 8.50 -10.15
C GLU A 115 10.87 9.53 -9.06
N LYS A 116 9.72 9.39 -8.37
CA LYS A 116 9.33 10.27 -7.26
C LYS A 116 10.27 10.18 -6.06
N ILE A 117 10.80 8.98 -5.77
CA ILE A 117 11.81 8.79 -4.72
C ILE A 117 13.14 9.45 -5.13
N GLU A 118 13.61 9.20 -6.36
CA GLU A 118 14.88 9.73 -6.88
C GLU A 118 14.88 11.26 -7.00
N SER A 119 13.75 11.86 -7.34
CA SER A 119 13.59 13.33 -7.43
C SER A 119 13.36 14.00 -6.06
N GLY A 120 13.20 13.22 -4.97
CA GLY A 120 12.88 13.77 -3.64
C GLY A 120 11.43 14.27 -3.49
N GLU A 121 10.56 13.87 -4.43
CA GLU A 121 9.14 14.21 -4.46
C GLU A 121 8.25 13.15 -3.79
N PHE A 122 8.83 12.15 -3.13
CA PHE A 122 8.14 11.16 -2.32
C PHE A 122 8.37 11.44 -0.84
N ARG A 123 7.30 11.69 -0.11
CA ARG A 123 7.31 12.00 1.32
C ARG A 123 6.42 11.03 2.08
N TYR A 124 6.88 10.59 3.22
CA TYR A 124 6.11 9.74 4.12
C TYR A 124 6.40 10.08 5.57
N GLU A 125 5.42 9.85 6.44
CA GLU A 125 5.66 9.92 7.87
C GLU A 125 6.61 8.80 8.29
N LYS A 126 7.57 9.10 9.19
CA LYS A 126 8.61 8.14 9.62
C LYS A 126 7.99 6.78 9.95
N ASN A 127 8.38 5.78 9.17
CA ASN A 127 7.86 4.41 9.27
C ASN A 127 8.98 3.41 8.97
N THR A 128 9.70 3.00 10.01
CA THR A 128 10.81 2.06 9.87
C THR A 128 10.35 0.70 9.32
N MET A 129 9.10 0.30 9.54
CA MET A 129 8.56 -0.92 8.94
C MET A 129 8.46 -0.80 7.41
N LEU A 130 8.07 0.36 6.89
CA LEU A 130 8.06 0.65 5.46
C LEU A 130 9.50 0.68 4.90
N GLU A 131 10.44 1.30 5.61
CA GLU A 131 11.87 1.34 5.24
C GLU A 131 12.44 -0.07 5.10
N ILE A 132 12.18 -0.97 6.06
CA ILE A 132 12.56 -2.39 5.98
C ILE A 132 11.94 -3.07 4.74
N ASN A 133 10.68 -2.77 4.42
CA ASN A 133 10.04 -3.31 3.22
C ASN A 133 10.72 -2.80 1.92
N PHE A 134 11.15 -1.53 1.88
CA PHE A 134 11.96 -1.00 0.76
C PHE A 134 13.33 -1.68 0.67
N GLU A 135 14.03 -1.85 1.78
CA GLU A 135 15.33 -2.55 1.82
C GLU A 135 15.22 -4.00 1.31
N ASN A 136 14.11 -4.68 1.59
CA ASN A 136 13.84 -6.03 1.14
C ASN A 136 13.44 -6.10 -0.34
N ALA A 137 12.85 -5.05 -0.88
CA ALA A 137 12.26 -5.07 -2.22
C ALA A 137 13.32 -5.31 -3.31
N ARG A 138 13.00 -6.20 -4.22
CA ARG A 138 13.82 -6.48 -5.41
C ARG A 138 12.93 -6.42 -6.64
N CYS A 139 13.36 -5.63 -7.59
CA CYS A 139 12.74 -5.58 -8.92
C CYS A 139 13.26 -6.72 -9.81
N THR A 140 12.42 -7.14 -10.72
CA THR A 140 12.77 -8.02 -11.84
C THR A 140 12.19 -7.45 -13.12
N PHE A 141 12.65 -7.99 -14.25
CA PHE A 141 12.13 -7.65 -15.57
C PHE A 141 11.46 -8.88 -16.16
N ASP A 142 10.36 -8.68 -16.86
CA ASP A 142 9.77 -9.71 -17.71
C ASP A 142 10.40 -9.72 -19.11
N THR A 143 9.88 -10.55 -20.01
CA THR A 143 10.37 -10.65 -21.40
C THR A 143 10.15 -9.37 -22.22
N ASN A 144 9.23 -8.51 -21.83
CA ASN A 144 8.92 -7.22 -22.46
C ASN A 144 9.66 -6.06 -21.78
N ASN A 145 10.61 -6.38 -20.90
CA ASN A 145 11.38 -5.40 -20.14
C ASN A 145 10.55 -4.57 -19.13
N ASN A 146 9.39 -5.09 -18.70
CA ASN A 146 8.60 -4.48 -17.65
C ASN A 146 9.25 -4.74 -16.28
N ARG A 147 9.66 -3.66 -15.60
CA ARG A 147 10.24 -3.71 -14.26
C ARG A 147 9.15 -3.71 -13.19
N TYR A 148 9.16 -4.64 -12.27
CA TYR A 148 8.22 -4.70 -11.15
C TYR A 148 8.84 -5.37 -9.92
N VAL A 149 8.30 -5.07 -8.73
CA VAL A 149 8.71 -5.72 -7.49
C VAL A 149 8.13 -7.14 -7.44
N THR A 150 8.96 -8.12 -7.08
CA THR A 150 8.52 -9.51 -6.94
C THR A 150 8.88 -10.10 -5.58
N LYS A 151 7.89 -10.69 -4.91
CA LYS A 151 8.08 -11.41 -3.63
C LYS A 151 9.10 -12.54 -3.74
N LYS A 152 9.20 -13.21 -4.90
CA LYS A 152 10.15 -14.33 -5.11
C LYS A 152 11.62 -13.93 -5.02
N LYS A 153 11.96 -12.71 -5.44
CA LYS A 153 13.35 -12.23 -5.45
C LYS A 153 13.67 -11.33 -4.26
N SER A 154 12.64 -10.88 -3.56
CA SER A 154 12.79 -10.03 -2.38
C SER A 154 13.37 -10.81 -1.19
N THR A 155 14.15 -10.14 -0.37
CA THR A 155 14.90 -10.76 0.74
C THR A 155 14.09 -10.93 2.02
N GLY A 156 12.89 -10.35 2.07
CA GLY A 156 11.97 -10.40 3.21
C GLY A 156 10.59 -9.88 2.82
N LYS A 157 9.86 -9.34 3.81
CA LYS A 157 8.52 -8.78 3.59
C LYS A 157 8.59 -7.52 2.72
N VAL A 158 7.68 -7.43 1.77
CA VAL A 158 7.53 -6.31 0.83
C VAL A 158 6.07 -5.90 0.64
N ASP A 159 5.18 -6.39 1.50
CA ASP A 159 3.74 -6.19 1.34
C ASP A 159 3.35 -4.70 1.40
N MET A 160 4.05 -3.89 2.21
CA MET A 160 3.84 -2.45 2.26
C MET A 160 4.26 -1.75 0.95
N VAL A 161 5.39 -2.15 0.36
CA VAL A 161 5.86 -1.60 -0.92
C VAL A 161 4.93 -2.02 -2.06
N VAL A 162 4.43 -3.26 -2.06
CA VAL A 162 3.46 -3.71 -3.06
C VAL A 162 2.16 -2.91 -2.94
N ALA A 163 1.62 -2.74 -1.73
CA ALA A 163 0.44 -1.91 -1.51
C ALA A 163 0.65 -0.45 -1.93
N LEU A 164 1.86 0.09 -1.73
CA LEU A 164 2.22 1.43 -2.18
C LEU A 164 2.26 1.52 -3.72
N ILE A 165 2.81 0.52 -4.41
CA ILE A 165 2.82 0.46 -5.88
C ILE A 165 1.38 0.38 -6.41
N ASP A 166 0.51 -0.39 -5.75
CA ASP A 166 -0.90 -0.45 -6.13
C ASP A 166 -1.59 0.93 -5.95
N ALA A 167 -1.27 1.69 -4.89
CA ALA A 167 -1.75 3.07 -4.74
C ALA A 167 -1.20 3.99 -5.84
N MET A 168 0.07 3.86 -6.19
CA MET A 168 0.68 4.62 -7.28
C MET A 168 0.06 4.31 -8.65
N TYR A 169 -0.48 3.10 -8.85
CA TYR A 169 -1.27 2.78 -10.05
C TYR A 169 -2.50 3.67 -10.15
N LEU A 170 -3.23 3.87 -9.05
CA LEU A 170 -4.40 4.74 -9.04
C LEU A 170 -4.02 6.21 -9.28
N VAL A 171 -2.95 6.69 -8.62
CA VAL A 171 -2.40 8.04 -8.87
C VAL A 171 -2.10 8.24 -10.35
N GLN A 172 -1.43 7.28 -10.97
CA GLN A 172 -1.08 7.37 -12.38
C GLN A 172 -2.31 7.41 -13.29
N GLN A 173 -3.34 6.59 -13.00
CA GLN A 173 -4.59 6.61 -13.76
C GLN A 173 -5.27 7.98 -13.64
N ASP A 174 -5.26 8.56 -12.45
CA ASP A 174 -5.86 9.86 -12.23
C ASP A 174 -5.12 10.99 -12.96
N ILE A 175 -3.78 11.01 -12.90
CA ILE A 175 -2.95 11.94 -13.67
C ILE A 175 -3.22 11.85 -15.18
N ILE A 176 -3.42 10.62 -15.70
CA ILE A 176 -3.68 10.41 -17.14
C ILE A 176 -5.06 10.87 -17.55
N PHE A 177 -6.09 10.64 -16.69
CA PHE A 177 -7.49 10.84 -17.09
C PHE A 177 -8.11 12.15 -16.61
N ASN A 178 -7.59 12.71 -15.53
CA ASN A 178 -8.18 13.89 -14.90
C ASN A 178 -7.19 15.04 -14.83
N ASP A 179 -6.64 15.57 -15.80
CA ASP A 179 -5.78 16.76 -15.89
C ASP A 179 -6.12 17.89 -14.85
N ARG A 180 -6.58 17.57 -13.63
CA ARG A 180 -6.98 18.50 -12.57
C ARG A 180 -6.95 17.94 -11.15
N ASP A 181 -6.38 18.77 -10.26
CA ASP A 181 -6.68 19.03 -8.85
C ASP A 181 -6.95 17.84 -7.91
N PHE A 182 -5.98 17.55 -7.04
CA PHE A 182 -6.08 16.78 -5.79
C PHE A 182 -6.83 15.46 -5.82
N VAL A 183 -6.09 14.40 -5.91
CA VAL A 183 -6.60 13.05 -5.72
C VAL A 183 -5.96 12.41 -4.51
N VAL A 184 -6.76 12.08 -3.52
CA VAL A 184 -6.36 11.20 -2.41
C VAL A 184 -6.76 9.78 -2.77
N GLN A 185 -5.80 8.86 -2.84
CA GLN A 185 -6.04 7.48 -3.24
C GLN A 185 -5.59 6.51 -2.17
N PHE A 186 -6.38 5.43 -1.97
CA PHE A 186 -6.18 4.45 -0.90
C PHE A 186 -6.19 3.03 -1.41
N ILE A 187 -5.39 2.20 -0.78
CA ILE A 187 -5.43 0.74 -0.95
C ILE A 187 -5.55 0.06 0.39
#